data_63200aabcd313c504a73f1f2a877600c
#
_entry.id   63200aabcd313c504a73f1f2a877600c
#
_cell.length_a   1.000
_cell.length_b   1.000
_cell.length_c   1.000
_cell.angle_alpha   90.00
_cell.angle_beta   90.00
_cell.angle_gamma   90.00
#
_symmetry.space_group_name_H-M   'P 1'
#
loop_
_entity.id
_entity.type
_entity.pdbx_description
1 polymer ?
#
loop_
_entity_poly.entity_id
_entity_poly.type
_entity_poly.pdbx_seq_one_letter_code
_entity_poly.pdbx_strand_id
1 'polypeptide(L)'
;MKKIFALLLALVMVFSLVACASKTETPATETKTEETATETTTEEKTEEPAAEEEKAEEPAAEEGKVYNVAYLVNGNLGDKSFFDSAEAGLAQLKADGRIDYVTIEMGGTDEDQPTWLSTLYDVSEDGGYDLIVCGTYQMPDYLKEVATQYPDQLYAIFDDTTYVGENQNVVNLSYRQNDMGYLIGVYAACMTVDTNVANINEDAVVGFVGGVDSPVINDFLIGFIEGAQSVNPDIKVDTRYTNDYVDTAIAKEFGYSMINDNKCD
;
A
#
# COMPACT_ATOMS: atom_id res chain seq x y z
N MET A 1 -29.12 36.42 13.05
CA MET A 1 -28.29 35.23 12.84
C MET A 1 -26.81 35.46 13.16
N LYS A 2 -26.16 36.54 12.72
CA LYS A 2 -24.72 36.80 13.03
C LYS A 2 -24.39 37.03 14.52
N LYS A 3 -25.34 37.48 15.35
CA LYS A 3 -25.10 37.71 16.80
C LYS A 3 -25.26 36.44 17.65
N ILE A 4 -25.99 35.46 17.20
CA ILE A 4 -26.18 34.16 17.88
C ILE A 4 -24.94 33.25 17.66
N PHE A 5 -24.28 33.36 16.49
CA PHE A 5 -23.06 32.61 16.21
C PHE A 5 -21.85 33.08 17.03
N ALA A 6 -21.77 34.37 17.32
CA ALA A 6 -20.72 34.95 18.18
C ALA A 6 -20.88 34.55 19.67
N LEU A 7 -22.11 34.35 20.13
CA LEU A 7 -22.37 33.91 21.48
C LEU A 7 -22.08 32.43 21.72
N LEU A 8 -22.32 31.60 20.71
CA LEU A 8 -21.99 30.16 20.76
C LEU A 8 -20.47 29.92 20.74
N LEU A 9 -19.71 30.71 19.95
CA LEU A 9 -18.26 30.61 19.91
C LEU A 9 -17.58 31.04 21.20
N ALA A 10 -18.15 32.02 21.92
CA ALA A 10 -17.66 32.47 23.25
C ALA A 10 -17.93 31.44 24.35
N LEU A 11 -19.00 30.66 24.25
CA LEU A 11 -19.34 29.62 25.23
C LEU A 11 -18.43 28.39 25.15
N VAL A 12 -17.92 28.05 23.99
CA VAL A 12 -16.98 26.92 23.77
C VAL A 12 -15.59 27.24 24.33
N MET A 13 -15.16 28.49 24.34
CA MET A 13 -13.85 28.89 24.88
C MET A 13 -13.79 28.96 26.42
N VAL A 14 -14.90 29.00 27.09
CA VAL A 14 -14.94 29.09 28.59
C VAL A 14 -14.86 27.69 29.24
N PHE A 15 -15.18 26.62 28.51
CA PHE A 15 -15.11 25.25 29.04
C PHE A 15 -13.72 24.56 28.91
N SER A 16 -12.76 25.17 28.21
CA SER A 16 -11.43 24.60 28.02
C SER A 16 -10.36 25.04 29.04
N LEU A 17 -10.71 25.80 30.07
CA LEU A 17 -9.77 26.37 31.07
C LEU A 17 -9.89 25.81 32.50
N VAL A 18 -10.65 24.73 32.74
CA VAL A 18 -10.87 24.20 34.11
C VAL A 18 -10.17 22.87 34.39
N ALA A 19 -9.32 22.37 33.50
CA ALA A 19 -8.65 21.08 33.66
C ALA A 19 -7.12 21.18 33.85
N CYS A 20 -6.65 22.14 34.65
CA CYS A 20 -5.24 22.17 35.11
C CYS A 20 -5.09 22.94 36.42
N ALA A 21 -5.39 22.32 37.55
CA ALA A 21 -4.81 22.76 38.83
C ALA A 21 -5.02 21.71 39.91
N SER A 22 -3.92 21.27 40.47
CA SER A 22 -3.62 20.79 41.82
C SER A 22 -3.06 19.35 41.83
N LYS A 23 -2.02 19.03 42.55
CA LYS A 23 -1.05 19.73 43.40
C LYS A 23 0.02 18.71 43.78
N THR A 24 1.23 19.16 43.85
CA THR A 24 2.41 18.66 44.53
C THR A 24 2.12 18.28 45.99
N GLU A 25 2.75 17.23 46.48
CA GLU A 25 3.49 17.20 47.74
C GLU A 25 4.17 15.85 48.00
N THR A 26 5.49 15.88 48.13
CA THR A 26 6.35 14.91 48.80
C THR A 26 6.38 15.24 50.30
N PRO A 27 6.62 14.34 51.26
CA PRO A 27 8.01 14.06 51.61
C PRO A 27 8.37 12.65 52.10
N ALA A 28 9.67 12.43 52.12
CA ALA A 28 10.48 11.32 52.51
C ALA A 28 10.24 10.71 53.92
N THR A 29 10.66 9.48 54.13
CA THR A 29 11.67 9.10 55.13
C THR A 29 12.00 7.60 55.06
N GLU A 30 13.28 7.32 55.19
CA GLU A 30 14.05 6.10 55.24
C GLU A 30 13.52 4.97 56.13
N THR A 31 13.83 3.71 55.82
CA THR A 31 14.66 2.84 56.67
C THR A 31 15.08 1.54 55.95
N LYS A 32 16.36 1.27 56.05
CA LYS A 32 17.06 0.01 55.72
C LYS A 32 16.50 -1.20 56.45
N THR A 33 16.54 -2.35 55.81
CA THR A 33 17.14 -3.57 56.38
C THR A 33 17.50 -4.57 55.26
N GLU A 34 18.73 -5.02 55.31
CA GLU A 34 19.30 -6.14 54.57
C GLU A 34 18.66 -7.46 55.04
N GLU A 35 18.46 -8.42 54.14
CA GLU A 35 18.96 -9.80 54.35
C GLU A 35 18.86 -10.64 53.09
N THR A 36 19.87 -11.33 52.88
CA THR A 36 20.52 -12.20 51.97
C THR A 36 19.74 -13.47 51.56
N ALA A 37 20.02 -13.92 50.32
CA ALA A 37 20.09 -15.27 49.77
C ALA A 37 18.78 -15.96 49.32
N THR A 38 18.67 -16.41 48.13
CA THR A 38 19.29 -17.60 47.50
C THR A 38 18.77 -17.74 46.08
N GLU A 39 19.66 -18.01 45.17
CA GLU A 39 19.44 -18.37 43.76
C GLU A 39 18.43 -19.52 43.63
N THR A 40 17.49 -19.37 42.70
CA THR A 40 17.00 -20.51 41.94
C THR A 40 16.67 -20.03 40.53
N THR A 41 17.58 -20.29 39.64
CA THR A 41 17.43 -20.14 38.20
C THR A 41 16.36 -21.10 37.73
N THR A 42 15.21 -20.55 37.28
CA THR A 42 14.27 -21.33 36.44
C THR A 42 14.27 -20.65 35.09
N GLU A 43 14.94 -21.28 34.16
CA GLU A 43 14.83 -20.95 32.72
C GLU A 43 13.40 -21.26 32.28
N GLU A 44 12.58 -20.25 32.13
CA GLU A 44 11.30 -20.34 31.46
C GLU A 44 11.56 -20.18 29.95
N LYS A 45 11.64 -21.37 29.31
CA LYS A 45 11.71 -21.49 27.86
C LYS A 45 10.37 -21.02 27.28
N THR A 46 10.29 -19.79 26.81
CA THR A 46 9.15 -19.33 26.04
C THR A 46 9.16 -20.08 24.71
N GLU A 47 8.28 -21.06 24.58
CA GLU A 47 7.96 -21.67 23.29
C GLU A 47 7.09 -20.67 22.52
N GLU A 48 7.67 -20.12 21.48
CA GLU A 48 6.98 -19.42 20.40
C GLU A 48 6.03 -20.44 19.75
N PRO A 49 4.72 -20.16 19.62
CA PRO A 49 3.84 -21.07 18.89
C PRO A 49 4.24 -21.03 17.41
N ALA A 50 4.80 -22.13 16.94
CA ALA A 50 4.93 -22.38 15.52
C ALA A 50 3.54 -22.28 14.90
N ALA A 51 3.32 -21.28 14.06
CA ALA A 51 2.18 -21.24 13.17
C ALA A 51 2.29 -22.48 12.28
N GLU A 52 1.41 -23.44 12.46
CA GLU A 52 1.16 -24.49 11.47
C GLU A 52 0.63 -23.75 10.23
N GLU A 53 1.46 -23.67 9.20
CA GLU A 53 0.99 -23.37 7.85
C GLU A 53 0.01 -24.49 7.48
N GLU A 54 -1.27 -24.20 7.63
CA GLU A 54 -2.33 -24.98 7.02
C GLU A 54 -2.11 -24.88 5.51
N LYS A 55 -1.49 -25.91 4.96
CA LYS A 55 -1.31 -26.08 3.54
C LYS A 55 -2.71 -26.20 2.95
N ALA A 56 -3.27 -25.08 2.49
CA ALA A 56 -4.49 -25.08 1.72
C ALA A 56 -4.29 -26.06 0.56
N GLU A 57 -5.08 -27.14 0.53
CA GLU A 57 -5.12 -28.00 -0.65
C GLU A 57 -5.59 -27.13 -1.81
N GLU A 58 -4.70 -26.88 -2.74
CA GLU A 58 -5.07 -26.25 -4.02
C GLU A 58 -6.23 -27.07 -4.59
N PRO A 59 -7.38 -26.46 -4.90
CA PRO A 59 -8.44 -27.16 -5.60
C PRO A 59 -7.84 -27.73 -6.86
N ALA A 60 -7.91 -29.05 -7.04
CA ALA A 60 -7.38 -29.75 -8.19
C ALA A 60 -7.95 -29.10 -9.45
N ALA A 61 -7.10 -28.38 -10.20
CA ALA A 61 -7.49 -27.87 -11.50
C ALA A 61 -7.96 -29.07 -12.34
N GLU A 62 -9.12 -28.95 -12.99
CA GLU A 62 -9.64 -29.99 -13.87
C GLU A 62 -8.53 -30.26 -14.93
N GLU A 63 -7.96 -31.46 -14.93
CA GLU A 63 -6.87 -31.80 -15.84
C GLU A 63 -7.35 -31.61 -17.30
N GLY A 64 -6.70 -30.68 -18.00
CA GLY A 64 -6.92 -30.44 -19.42
C GLY A 64 -7.94 -29.33 -19.77
N LYS A 65 -8.54 -28.62 -18.79
CA LYS A 65 -9.37 -27.44 -19.08
C LYS A 65 -8.48 -26.22 -19.32
N VAL A 66 -8.67 -25.56 -20.46
CA VAL A 66 -8.10 -24.25 -20.79
C VAL A 66 -9.17 -23.20 -20.49
N TYR A 67 -8.87 -22.25 -19.59
CA TYR A 67 -9.83 -21.20 -19.21
C TYR A 67 -9.66 -19.99 -20.14
N ASN A 68 -10.78 -19.35 -20.47
CA ASN A 68 -10.79 -18.11 -21.25
C ASN A 68 -10.76 -16.90 -20.31
N VAL A 69 -9.80 -16.01 -20.51
CA VAL A 69 -9.57 -14.84 -19.65
C VAL A 69 -9.64 -13.56 -20.47
N ALA A 70 -10.38 -12.56 -20.00
CA ALA A 70 -10.25 -11.19 -20.49
C ALA A 70 -9.39 -10.38 -19.52
N TYR A 71 -8.39 -9.70 -20.00
CA TYR A 71 -7.58 -8.75 -19.24
C TYR A 71 -7.91 -7.33 -19.70
N LEU A 72 -8.51 -6.55 -18.79
CA LEU A 72 -8.93 -5.16 -19.05
C LEU A 72 -7.89 -4.22 -18.45
N VAL A 73 -7.25 -3.44 -19.31
CA VAL A 73 -6.18 -2.51 -18.94
C VAL A 73 -6.73 -1.10 -19.01
N ASN A 74 -6.95 -0.45 -17.86
CA ASN A 74 -7.30 0.97 -17.78
C ASN A 74 -6.05 1.85 -17.97
N GLY A 75 -5.42 1.67 -19.09
CA GLY A 75 -4.17 2.23 -19.52
C GLY A 75 -3.77 1.64 -20.87
N ASN A 76 -2.48 1.58 -21.11
CA ASN A 76 -1.91 0.96 -22.31
C ASN A 76 -0.76 0.05 -21.90
N LEU A 77 -0.56 -1.01 -22.65
CA LEU A 77 0.65 -1.83 -22.57
C LEU A 77 1.87 -1.02 -23.05
N GLY A 78 3.05 -1.46 -22.64
CA GLY A 78 4.32 -0.81 -22.96
C GLY A 78 4.83 0.10 -21.82
N ASP A 79 4.18 0.07 -20.66
CA ASP A 79 4.63 0.79 -19.46
C ASP A 79 5.90 0.19 -18.84
N LYS A 80 6.31 -1.01 -19.29
CA LYS A 80 7.47 -1.79 -18.81
C LYS A 80 7.44 -2.05 -17.31
N SER A 81 6.27 -2.01 -16.73
CA SER A 81 6.07 -2.09 -15.28
C SER A 81 4.77 -2.82 -14.95
N PHE A 82 3.76 -2.10 -14.50
CA PHE A 82 2.56 -2.59 -13.85
C PHE A 82 1.68 -3.45 -14.78
N PHE A 83 1.23 -2.86 -15.91
CA PHE A 83 0.37 -3.58 -16.85
C PHE A 83 1.13 -4.65 -17.63
N ASP A 84 2.35 -4.36 -18.05
CA ASP A 84 3.21 -5.31 -18.74
C ASP A 84 3.57 -6.52 -17.85
N SER A 85 3.69 -6.32 -16.53
CA SER A 85 3.96 -7.42 -15.60
C SER A 85 2.78 -8.38 -15.48
N ALA A 86 1.55 -7.86 -15.44
CA ALA A 86 0.33 -8.67 -15.43
C ALA A 86 0.17 -9.41 -16.77
N GLU A 87 0.39 -8.72 -17.90
CA GLU A 87 0.38 -9.33 -19.23
C GLU A 87 1.41 -10.47 -19.37
N ALA A 88 2.62 -10.26 -18.84
CA ALA A 88 3.65 -11.31 -18.86
C ALA A 88 3.24 -12.55 -18.04
N GLY A 89 2.55 -12.36 -16.93
CA GLY A 89 2.00 -13.46 -16.13
C GLY A 89 0.94 -14.25 -16.88
N LEU A 90 0.02 -13.56 -17.56
CA LEU A 90 -1.01 -14.21 -18.40
C LEU A 90 -0.38 -14.94 -19.60
N ALA A 91 0.63 -14.34 -20.25
CA ALA A 91 1.37 -14.97 -21.33
C ALA A 91 2.08 -16.26 -20.88
N GLN A 92 2.62 -16.28 -19.66
CA GLN A 92 3.20 -17.49 -19.08
C GLN A 92 2.15 -18.59 -18.87
N LEU A 93 0.99 -18.25 -18.29
CA LEU A 93 -0.10 -19.19 -18.09
C LEU A 93 -0.64 -19.76 -19.40
N LYS A 94 -0.67 -18.94 -20.47
CA LYS A 94 -1.02 -19.39 -21.82
C LYS A 94 0.04 -20.33 -22.40
N ALA A 95 1.32 -20.03 -22.22
CA ALA A 95 2.41 -20.89 -22.64
C ALA A 95 2.38 -22.27 -21.94
N ASP A 96 1.93 -22.29 -20.68
CA ASP A 96 1.74 -23.49 -19.88
C ASP A 96 0.45 -24.27 -20.27
N GLY A 97 -0.35 -23.74 -21.20
CA GLY A 97 -1.60 -24.36 -21.67
C GLY A 97 -2.75 -24.31 -20.66
N ARG A 98 -2.68 -23.42 -19.67
CA ARG A 98 -3.69 -23.28 -18.61
C ARG A 98 -4.83 -22.34 -18.99
N ILE A 99 -4.53 -21.31 -19.78
CA ILE A 99 -5.51 -20.30 -20.23
C ILE A 99 -5.36 -20.00 -21.72
N ASP A 100 -6.42 -19.47 -22.32
CA ASP A 100 -6.35 -18.55 -23.45
C ASP A 100 -6.81 -17.19 -22.99
N TYR A 101 -6.27 -16.10 -23.54
CA TYR A 101 -6.67 -14.77 -23.08
C TYR A 101 -6.63 -13.72 -24.17
N VAL A 102 -7.39 -12.65 -23.94
CA VAL A 102 -7.34 -11.42 -24.72
C VAL A 102 -7.06 -10.25 -23.78
N THR A 103 -6.30 -9.29 -24.29
CA THR A 103 -6.03 -8.02 -23.60
C THR A 103 -6.80 -6.91 -24.30
N ILE A 104 -7.53 -6.13 -23.52
CA ILE A 104 -8.33 -4.99 -23.99
C ILE A 104 -7.76 -3.74 -23.31
N GLU A 105 -7.06 -2.92 -24.09
CA GLU A 105 -6.57 -1.63 -23.65
C GLU A 105 -7.69 -0.60 -23.72
N MET A 106 -8.05 -0.03 -22.56
CA MET A 106 -9.17 0.91 -22.44
C MET A 106 -8.72 2.38 -22.43
N GLY A 107 -7.39 2.61 -22.52
CA GLY A 107 -6.79 3.93 -22.37
C GLY A 107 -6.74 4.39 -20.90
N GLY A 108 -5.85 5.34 -20.61
CA GLY A 108 -5.57 5.81 -19.24
C GLY A 108 -5.79 7.30 -19.02
N THR A 109 -6.37 8.00 -19.99
CA THR A 109 -6.64 9.45 -19.88
C THR A 109 -8.03 9.71 -19.28
N ASP A 110 -8.26 10.93 -18.81
CA ASP A 110 -9.58 11.35 -18.33
C ASP A 110 -10.66 11.24 -19.43
N GLU A 111 -10.26 11.33 -20.71
CA GLU A 111 -11.16 11.17 -21.85
C GLU A 111 -11.56 9.71 -22.08
N ASP A 112 -10.70 8.75 -21.70
CA ASP A 112 -10.94 7.32 -21.83
C ASP A 112 -11.78 6.76 -20.68
N GLN A 113 -11.67 7.33 -19.49
CA GLN A 113 -12.29 6.84 -18.26
C GLN A 113 -13.81 6.56 -18.38
N PRO A 114 -14.62 7.38 -19.06
CA PRO A 114 -16.04 7.08 -19.25
C PRO A 114 -16.33 5.76 -19.99
N THR A 115 -15.35 5.25 -20.75
CA THR A 115 -15.51 3.99 -21.50
C THR A 115 -15.22 2.74 -20.67
N TRP A 116 -14.54 2.87 -19.51
CA TRP A 116 -14.14 1.72 -18.71
C TRP A 116 -15.33 0.92 -18.19
N LEU A 117 -16.35 1.62 -17.67
CA LEU A 117 -17.58 0.99 -17.20
C LEU A 117 -18.32 0.25 -18.32
N SER A 118 -18.47 0.90 -19.48
CA SER A 118 -19.17 0.28 -20.62
C SER A 118 -18.40 -0.95 -21.13
N THR A 119 -17.09 -0.89 -21.18
CA THR A 119 -16.25 -2.04 -21.58
C THR A 119 -16.38 -3.21 -20.59
N LEU A 120 -16.41 -2.94 -19.28
CA LEU A 120 -16.68 -3.97 -18.27
C LEU A 120 -18.05 -4.63 -18.49
N TYR A 121 -19.09 -3.84 -18.78
CA TYR A 121 -20.42 -4.36 -19.09
C TYR A 121 -20.41 -5.22 -20.35
N ASP A 122 -19.84 -4.72 -21.45
CA ASP A 122 -19.80 -5.39 -22.74
C ASP A 122 -19.12 -6.77 -22.62
N VAL A 123 -17.96 -6.81 -21.95
CA VAL A 123 -17.19 -8.05 -21.74
C VAL A 123 -17.92 -9.03 -20.82
N SER A 124 -18.62 -8.52 -19.80
CA SER A 124 -19.40 -9.36 -18.88
C SER A 124 -20.66 -9.92 -19.53
N GLU A 125 -21.34 -9.13 -20.40
CA GLU A 125 -22.52 -9.55 -21.14
C GLU A 125 -22.20 -10.57 -22.23
N ASP A 126 -21.02 -10.48 -22.85
CA ASP A 126 -20.56 -11.42 -23.88
C ASP A 126 -20.49 -12.87 -23.34
N GLY A 127 -20.22 -13.05 -22.07
CA GLY A 127 -20.29 -14.34 -21.36
C GLY A 127 -19.30 -15.39 -21.87
N GLY A 128 -18.31 -14.97 -22.65
CA GLY A 128 -17.30 -15.85 -23.27
C GLY A 128 -16.08 -16.12 -22.42
N TYR A 129 -16.01 -15.53 -21.21
CA TYR A 129 -14.84 -15.59 -20.36
C TYR A 129 -15.13 -16.29 -19.04
N ASP A 130 -14.24 -17.22 -18.65
CA ASP A 130 -14.28 -17.86 -17.33
C ASP A 130 -13.86 -16.87 -16.24
N LEU A 131 -12.99 -15.90 -16.56
CA LEU A 131 -12.48 -14.89 -15.64
C LEU A 131 -12.23 -13.56 -16.36
N ILE A 132 -12.65 -12.46 -15.75
CA ILE A 132 -12.31 -11.10 -16.18
C ILE A 132 -11.33 -10.52 -15.15
N VAL A 133 -10.15 -10.07 -15.62
CA VAL A 133 -9.09 -9.50 -14.78
C VAL A 133 -8.97 -8.02 -15.06
N CYS A 134 -8.94 -7.21 -14.02
CA CYS A 134 -8.61 -5.78 -14.09
C CYS A 134 -7.73 -5.40 -12.90
N GLY A 135 -7.29 -4.17 -12.82
CA GLY A 135 -6.46 -3.70 -11.72
C GLY A 135 -6.53 -2.19 -11.54
N THR A 136 -5.72 -1.69 -10.66
CA THR A 136 -5.58 -0.31 -10.22
C THR A 136 -6.65 0.20 -9.25
N TYR A 137 -6.25 1.18 -8.44
CA TYR A 137 -7.13 1.88 -7.50
C TYR A 137 -8.33 2.62 -8.13
N GLN A 138 -8.35 2.77 -9.46
CA GLN A 138 -9.41 3.48 -10.19
C GLN A 138 -10.58 2.57 -10.59
N MET A 139 -10.37 1.25 -10.61
CA MET A 139 -11.36 0.28 -11.09
C MET A 139 -12.39 -0.22 -10.07
N PRO A 140 -12.17 -0.12 -8.73
CA PRO A 140 -13.05 -0.73 -7.74
C PRO A 140 -14.53 -0.39 -7.88
N ASP A 141 -14.87 0.89 -8.03
CA ASP A 141 -16.28 1.31 -8.08
C ASP A 141 -16.99 0.80 -9.34
N TYR A 142 -16.31 0.81 -10.49
CA TYR A 142 -16.84 0.28 -11.74
C TYR A 142 -17.03 -1.24 -11.65
N LEU A 143 -16.04 -1.95 -11.12
CA LEU A 143 -16.12 -3.39 -10.96
C LEU A 143 -17.23 -3.80 -9.98
N LYS A 144 -17.41 -3.07 -8.89
CA LYS A 144 -18.47 -3.32 -7.90
C LYS A 144 -19.85 -3.25 -8.55
N GLU A 145 -20.08 -2.25 -9.38
CA GLU A 145 -21.35 -2.09 -10.09
C GLU A 145 -21.61 -3.28 -11.01
N VAL A 146 -20.63 -3.63 -11.84
CA VAL A 146 -20.77 -4.71 -12.84
C VAL A 146 -20.84 -6.09 -12.18
N ALA A 147 -19.96 -6.39 -11.22
CA ALA A 147 -19.97 -7.67 -10.52
C ALA A 147 -21.25 -7.93 -9.73
N THR A 148 -21.95 -6.88 -9.30
CA THR A 148 -23.26 -6.99 -8.66
C THR A 148 -24.34 -7.38 -9.67
N GLN A 149 -24.25 -6.92 -10.93
CA GLN A 149 -25.20 -7.27 -11.98
C GLN A 149 -24.95 -8.65 -12.60
N TYR A 150 -23.69 -9.09 -12.61
CA TYR A 150 -23.28 -10.38 -13.17
C TYR A 150 -22.71 -11.30 -12.08
N PRO A 151 -23.55 -11.79 -11.15
CA PRO A 151 -23.05 -12.55 -9.98
C PRO A 151 -22.46 -13.92 -10.34
N ASP A 152 -22.74 -14.44 -11.51
CA ASP A 152 -22.22 -15.73 -12.00
C ASP A 152 -20.87 -15.57 -12.75
N GLN A 153 -20.51 -14.35 -13.15
CA GLN A 153 -19.23 -14.05 -13.77
C GLN A 153 -18.16 -13.88 -12.69
N LEU A 154 -17.01 -14.55 -12.87
CA LEU A 154 -15.86 -14.39 -11.97
C LEU A 154 -14.97 -13.23 -12.39
N TYR A 155 -14.52 -12.50 -11.41
CA TYR A 155 -13.61 -11.36 -11.59
C TYR A 155 -12.38 -11.49 -10.69
N ALA A 156 -11.28 -10.92 -11.14
CA ALA A 156 -10.12 -10.67 -10.31
C ALA A 156 -9.71 -9.20 -10.46
N ILE A 157 -9.44 -8.55 -9.34
CA ILE A 157 -8.86 -7.21 -9.30
C ILE A 157 -7.54 -7.27 -8.55
N PHE A 158 -6.49 -6.71 -9.14
CA PHE A 158 -5.18 -6.62 -8.48
C PHE A 158 -4.88 -5.18 -8.07
N ASP A 159 -4.04 -5.04 -7.07
CA ASP A 159 -3.68 -3.78 -6.43
C ASP A 159 -4.87 -3.09 -5.73
N ASP A 160 -5.79 -3.90 -5.21
CA ASP A 160 -6.93 -3.42 -4.43
C ASP A 160 -7.37 -4.44 -3.37
N THR A 161 -7.91 -3.93 -2.26
CA THR A 161 -8.46 -4.72 -1.16
C THR A 161 -9.92 -4.42 -0.83
N THR A 162 -10.56 -3.57 -1.62
CA THR A 162 -11.90 -3.02 -1.33
C THR A 162 -12.99 -4.09 -1.28
N TYR A 163 -12.83 -5.18 -2.04
CA TYR A 163 -13.85 -6.23 -2.17
C TYR A 163 -13.73 -7.38 -1.18
N VAL A 164 -12.78 -7.36 -0.27
CA VAL A 164 -12.62 -8.45 0.70
C VAL A 164 -13.92 -8.64 1.49
N GLY A 165 -14.63 -9.73 1.18
CA GLY A 165 -15.88 -10.11 1.84
C GLY A 165 -17.14 -9.42 1.33
N GLU A 166 -17.08 -8.52 0.36
CA GLU A 166 -18.27 -7.84 -0.17
C GLU A 166 -18.92 -8.59 -1.36
N ASN A 167 -18.13 -8.91 -2.40
CA ASN A 167 -18.63 -9.61 -3.59
C ASN A 167 -18.02 -11.01 -3.68
N GLN A 168 -18.85 -12.04 -3.66
CA GLN A 168 -18.41 -13.45 -3.66
C GLN A 168 -17.77 -13.88 -4.99
N ASN A 169 -18.04 -13.16 -6.07
CA ASN A 169 -17.55 -13.42 -7.42
C ASN A 169 -16.33 -12.56 -7.79
N VAL A 170 -15.75 -11.82 -6.84
CA VAL A 170 -14.56 -10.99 -7.05
C VAL A 170 -13.42 -11.49 -6.15
N VAL A 171 -12.29 -11.80 -6.75
CA VAL A 171 -11.04 -12.13 -6.03
C VAL A 171 -10.15 -10.91 -6.03
N ASN A 172 -9.71 -10.50 -4.85
CA ASN A 172 -8.74 -9.42 -4.68
C ASN A 172 -7.32 -9.98 -4.60
N LEU A 173 -6.42 -9.32 -5.29
CA LEU A 173 -4.99 -9.56 -5.23
C LEU A 173 -4.31 -8.30 -4.71
N SER A 174 -3.80 -8.37 -3.52
CA SER A 174 -2.98 -7.30 -2.93
C SER A 174 -1.57 -7.79 -2.68
N TYR A 175 -0.65 -6.85 -2.55
CA TYR A 175 0.77 -7.13 -2.36
C TYR A 175 1.21 -6.62 -0.99
N ARG A 176 2.39 -7.08 -0.55
CA ARG A 176 3.00 -6.61 0.69
C ARG A 176 3.87 -5.38 0.41
N GLN A 177 3.22 -4.28 0.05
CA GLN A 177 3.88 -3.03 -0.31
C GLN A 177 4.74 -2.48 0.83
N ASN A 178 4.24 -2.62 2.06
CA ASN A 178 4.96 -2.20 3.26
C ASN A 178 6.32 -2.92 3.39
N ASP A 179 6.36 -4.25 3.18
CA ASP A 179 7.59 -5.02 3.25
C ASP A 179 8.61 -4.57 2.18
N MET A 180 8.12 -4.30 0.97
CA MET A 180 8.97 -3.76 -0.10
C MET A 180 9.50 -2.38 0.28
N GLY A 181 8.62 -1.50 0.76
CA GLY A 181 8.99 -0.18 1.26
C GLY A 181 10.06 -0.29 2.34
N TYR A 182 9.87 -1.17 3.31
CA TYR A 182 10.83 -1.39 4.40
C TYR A 182 12.21 -1.79 3.89
N LEU A 183 12.30 -2.76 2.99
CA LEU A 183 13.58 -3.19 2.41
C LEU A 183 14.29 -2.06 1.67
N ILE A 184 13.56 -1.25 0.90
CA ILE A 184 14.12 -0.10 0.18
C ILE A 184 14.55 0.99 1.17
N GLY A 185 13.78 1.23 2.24
CA GLY A 185 14.14 2.16 3.30
C GLY A 185 15.42 1.78 4.03
N VAL A 186 15.59 0.50 4.39
CA VAL A 186 16.84 -0.03 4.94
C VAL A 186 18.01 0.22 3.98
N TYR A 187 17.80 -0.11 2.70
CA TYR A 187 18.83 0.10 1.69
C TYR A 187 19.22 1.57 1.54
N ALA A 188 18.24 2.47 1.43
CA ALA A 188 18.48 3.90 1.32
C ALA A 188 19.26 4.45 2.52
N ALA A 189 18.86 4.07 3.73
CA ALA A 189 19.57 4.50 4.95
C ALA A 189 20.99 3.94 5.06
N CYS A 190 21.24 2.74 4.57
CA CYS A 190 22.61 2.20 4.50
C CYS A 190 23.46 2.95 3.46
N MET A 191 22.86 3.36 2.35
CA MET A 191 23.56 4.09 1.29
C MET A 191 23.92 5.51 1.72
N THR A 192 23.04 6.23 2.42
CA THR A 192 23.26 7.63 2.83
C THR A 192 24.35 7.78 3.89
N VAL A 193 24.84 6.70 4.50
CA VAL A 193 25.97 6.73 5.45
C VAL A 193 27.26 6.11 4.88
N ASP A 194 27.22 5.57 3.67
CA ASP A 194 28.39 4.93 3.06
C ASP A 194 29.27 5.96 2.33
N THR A 195 30.34 6.34 2.96
CA THR A 195 31.32 7.30 2.43
C THR A 195 32.04 6.85 1.16
N ASN A 196 31.88 5.59 0.73
CA ASN A 196 32.39 5.11 -0.56
C ASN A 196 31.45 5.43 -1.72
N VAL A 197 30.20 5.83 -1.43
CA VAL A 197 29.23 6.24 -2.44
C VAL A 197 29.48 7.70 -2.81
N ALA A 198 29.58 7.97 -4.10
CA ALA A 198 29.81 9.33 -4.58
C ALA A 198 28.58 10.21 -4.35
N ASN A 199 28.80 11.47 -4.02
CA ASN A 199 27.80 12.51 -3.79
C ASN A 199 26.92 12.34 -2.55
N ILE A 200 27.24 11.43 -1.65
CA ILE A 200 26.64 11.36 -0.32
C ILE A 200 27.09 12.57 0.49
N ASN A 201 26.19 13.19 1.21
CA ASN A 201 26.46 14.32 2.09
C ASN A 201 26.44 13.89 3.58
N GLU A 202 26.64 14.85 4.50
CA GLU A 202 26.68 14.57 5.94
C GLU A 202 25.27 14.57 6.59
N ASP A 203 24.24 14.99 5.84
CA ASP A 203 22.87 15.02 6.35
C ASP A 203 22.21 13.64 6.16
N ALA A 204 21.60 13.13 7.19
CA ALA A 204 20.87 11.88 7.12
C ALA A 204 19.43 12.13 6.59
N VAL A 205 19.32 12.37 5.30
CA VAL A 205 18.05 12.66 4.63
C VAL A 205 17.91 11.80 3.38
N VAL A 206 16.79 11.07 3.28
CA VAL A 206 16.44 10.30 2.09
C VAL A 206 15.12 10.79 1.50
N GLY A 207 14.91 10.58 0.21
CA GLY A 207 13.73 11.07 -0.50
C GLY A 207 12.76 9.96 -0.89
N PHE A 208 11.47 10.27 -0.85
CA PHE A 208 10.40 9.43 -1.38
C PHE A 208 9.51 10.26 -2.32
N VAL A 209 9.41 9.84 -3.58
CA VAL A 209 8.49 10.44 -4.55
C VAL A 209 7.40 9.45 -4.87
N GLY A 210 6.20 9.71 -4.37
CA GLY A 210 4.99 8.93 -4.66
C GLY A 210 4.24 9.48 -5.87
N GLY A 211 3.47 8.62 -6.53
CA GLY A 211 2.57 9.04 -7.61
C GLY A 211 1.37 9.78 -7.05
N VAL A 212 0.42 9.09 -6.46
CA VAL A 212 -0.81 9.65 -5.88
C VAL A 212 -0.84 9.38 -4.38
N ASP A 213 -1.36 10.31 -3.59
CA ASP A 213 -1.66 10.10 -2.17
C ASP A 213 -2.82 9.10 -2.05
N SER A 214 -2.48 7.83 -1.92
CA SER A 214 -3.43 6.72 -1.85
C SER A 214 -2.99 5.69 -0.79
N PRO A 215 -3.91 4.84 -0.29
CA PRO A 215 -3.57 3.82 0.69
C PRO A 215 -2.41 2.92 0.27
N VAL A 216 -2.36 2.50 -1.00
CA VAL A 216 -1.29 1.64 -1.54
C VAL A 216 0.07 2.35 -1.52
N ILE A 217 0.13 3.60 -2.01
CA ILE A 217 1.37 4.37 -2.04
C ILE A 217 1.84 4.73 -0.62
N ASN A 218 0.88 5.01 0.27
CA ASN A 218 1.20 5.30 1.68
C ASN A 218 1.70 4.06 2.42
N ASP A 219 1.27 2.86 2.03
CA ASP A 219 1.78 1.61 2.60
C ASP A 219 3.26 1.41 2.24
N PHE A 220 3.67 1.69 0.99
CA PHE A 220 5.08 1.76 0.61
C PHE A 220 5.86 2.80 1.43
N LEU A 221 5.29 4.02 1.59
CA LEU A 221 5.94 5.10 2.33
C LEU A 221 6.15 4.74 3.81
N ILE A 222 5.14 4.17 4.45
CA ILE A 222 5.24 3.76 5.87
C ILE A 222 6.36 2.75 6.01
N GLY A 223 6.38 1.71 5.20
CA GLY A 223 7.47 0.73 5.20
C GLY A 223 8.83 1.37 4.96
N PHE A 224 8.93 2.29 3.99
CA PHE A 224 10.17 3.01 3.70
C PHE A 224 10.69 3.80 4.90
N ILE A 225 9.81 4.53 5.59
CA ILE A 225 10.17 5.28 6.80
C ILE A 225 10.63 4.33 7.90
N GLU A 226 9.87 3.28 8.19
CA GLU A 226 10.20 2.30 9.23
C GLU A 226 11.52 1.60 8.93
N GLY A 227 11.74 1.20 7.67
CA GLY A 227 12.99 0.58 7.23
C GLY A 227 14.19 1.51 7.38
N ALA A 228 14.06 2.76 6.94
CA ALA A 228 15.12 3.77 7.09
C ALA A 228 15.44 4.05 8.56
N GLN A 229 14.42 4.24 9.39
CA GLN A 229 14.58 4.50 10.82
C GLN A 229 15.08 3.29 11.61
N SER A 230 14.91 2.07 11.12
CA SER A 230 15.50 0.88 11.73
C SER A 230 17.03 0.86 11.66
N VAL A 231 17.61 1.52 10.65
CA VAL A 231 19.06 1.68 10.48
C VAL A 231 19.57 2.91 11.21
N ASN A 232 18.89 4.04 11.05
CA ASN A 232 19.22 5.30 11.72
C ASN A 232 17.94 5.97 12.22
N PRO A 233 17.65 5.95 13.54
CA PRO A 233 16.43 6.54 14.11
C PRO A 233 16.27 8.04 13.86
N ASP A 234 17.36 8.76 13.58
CA ASP A 234 17.35 10.20 13.34
C ASP A 234 17.23 10.57 11.85
N ILE A 235 17.17 9.56 10.96
CA ILE A 235 17.06 9.80 9.52
C ILE A 235 15.74 10.51 9.20
N LYS A 236 15.82 11.47 8.30
CA LYS A 236 14.65 12.20 7.80
C LYS A 236 14.25 11.66 6.43
N VAL A 237 12.95 11.60 6.20
CA VAL A 237 12.38 11.24 4.90
C VAL A 237 11.66 12.46 4.35
N ASP A 238 12.16 13.03 3.24
CA ASP A 238 11.44 14.04 2.47
C ASP A 238 10.45 13.31 1.55
N THR A 239 9.17 13.67 1.65
CA THR A 239 8.10 13.00 0.91
C THR A 239 7.39 13.96 -0.02
N ARG A 240 7.21 13.57 -1.27
CA ARG A 240 6.49 14.32 -2.30
C ARG A 240 5.55 13.42 -3.06
N TYR A 241 4.42 13.98 -3.51
CA TYR A 241 3.48 13.31 -4.41
C TYR A 241 3.32 14.12 -5.67
N THR A 242 3.52 13.48 -6.82
CA THR A 242 3.33 14.12 -8.13
C THR A 242 1.86 14.35 -8.45
N ASN A 243 0.96 13.58 -7.81
CA ASN A 243 -0.46 13.44 -8.12
C ASN A 243 -0.71 12.99 -9.57
N ASP A 244 0.26 12.32 -10.15
CA ASP A 244 0.27 11.85 -11.52
C ASP A 244 1.28 10.68 -11.66
N TYR A 245 1.02 9.75 -12.57
CA TYR A 245 1.94 8.63 -12.86
C TYR A 245 2.68 8.79 -14.21
N VAL A 246 2.39 9.85 -14.97
CA VAL A 246 2.91 10.07 -16.32
C VAL A 246 3.78 11.33 -16.41
N ASP A 247 3.51 12.36 -15.62
CA ASP A 247 4.26 13.62 -15.65
C ASP A 247 5.68 13.47 -15.07
N THR A 248 6.58 13.08 -15.96
CA THR A 248 8.01 12.94 -15.62
C THR A 248 8.68 14.29 -15.32
N ALA A 249 8.10 15.41 -15.72
CA ALA A 249 8.69 16.72 -15.47
C ALA A 249 8.54 17.11 -14.01
N ILE A 250 7.35 16.91 -13.42
CA ILE A 250 7.09 17.14 -11.99
C ILE A 250 7.96 16.21 -11.12
N ALA A 251 8.01 14.91 -11.46
CA ALA A 251 8.82 13.96 -10.71
C ALA A 251 10.30 14.35 -10.71
N LYS A 252 10.82 14.81 -11.86
CA LYS A 252 12.20 15.27 -11.99
C LYS A 252 12.46 16.56 -11.20
N GLU A 253 11.52 17.50 -11.20
CA GLU A 253 11.61 18.73 -10.41
C GLU A 253 11.67 18.42 -8.92
N PHE A 254 10.83 17.52 -8.43
CA PHE A 254 10.87 17.06 -7.04
C PHE A 254 12.20 16.41 -6.67
N GLY A 255 12.70 15.50 -7.51
CA GLY A 255 14.01 14.88 -7.27
C GLY A 255 15.14 15.92 -7.19
N TYR A 256 15.17 16.90 -8.09
CA TYR A 256 16.17 17.97 -8.02
C TYR A 256 16.04 18.85 -6.77
N SER A 257 14.82 19.21 -6.38
CA SER A 257 14.60 20.00 -5.17
C SER A 257 14.97 19.24 -3.91
N MET A 258 14.62 17.94 -3.83
CA MET A 258 15.01 17.07 -2.72
C MET A 258 16.53 17.01 -2.55
N ILE A 259 17.26 16.82 -3.65
CA ILE A 259 18.73 16.74 -3.62
C ILE A 259 19.36 18.11 -3.32
N ASN A 260 18.96 19.17 -4.04
CA ASN A 260 19.67 20.45 -3.97
C ASN A 260 19.24 21.32 -2.78
N ASP A 261 17.94 21.29 -2.41
CA ASP A 261 17.40 22.19 -1.39
C ASP A 261 17.26 21.48 -0.04
N ASN A 262 16.87 20.21 -0.02
CA ASN A 262 16.61 19.44 1.19
C ASN A 262 17.69 18.42 1.52
N LYS A 263 18.75 18.34 0.68
CA LYS A 263 19.95 17.54 0.90
C LYS A 263 19.68 16.04 1.01
N CYS A 264 18.70 15.54 0.27
CA CYS A 264 18.52 14.10 0.12
C CYS A 264 19.68 13.50 -0.68
N ASP A 265 20.08 12.31 -0.29
CA ASP A 265 21.07 11.50 -0.99
C ASP A 265 20.43 10.58 -2.04
#